data_9990b96d75d2719ddf5ef6e2bf011eda
#
_entry.id   9990b96d75d2719ddf5ef6e2bf011eda
#
_cell.length_a   1.000
_cell.length_b   1.000
_cell.length_c   1.000
_cell.angle_alpha   90.00
_cell.angle_beta   90.00
_cell.angle_gamma   90.00
#
_symmetry.space_group_name_H-M   'P 1'
#
loop_
_entity.id
_entity.type
_entity.pdbx_description
1 polymer ?
#
loop_
_entity_poly.entity_id
_entity_poly.type
_entity_poly.pdbx_seq_one_letter_code
_entity_poly.pdbx_strand_id
1 'polypeptide(L)'
;FAIIDEVDSVLVDEARTPMILSGQADYSSSNQRFNDWRSKIESLLREQNNLVNLIVSEAEELLETDKTRAGAKLLMSLRGSPKNNKLMKIMQKSGVKQLINTTENNFLREKNIQEIDEKLFFSIDEKSEIIDLSEKGRDKLSSSNPEQFVIPDIGEFFHDIDNNEQLSLNDKLAEKEKIQSLHAERSETIHTINQLLRAYSLMQKDVDYIVKDGKVLIVDEHTGRVMHGRRFSSGLHAAIEAKEKVSIERESQTMAQITVQNYFRMYEKLAGMTGTAITEAGEFMQIYNLDVVEIDTNKPIVRKDDEDMIYKTKREKYNACIEKIQELFSKGQPVLVGTTSVEESETLARLLKKTKVPHNVLNAKQHQREAEIIQRAGQKSSVTISTNMAGRGTDIKLDQESKNSGGLFILGTGRHESRRIDLQLRGRAGRQGDPGQSVFYLSLEDDLMRLFGSERIAKVMDRMGIKDGEVITHSMVTKSIERAQKKVEARNFSIRKHLLEYDDVMNSQRELVYERRNYALHNDDVTDLFNGIIAEYALETINENLNGSDSLKDAHWEELSADILDTFGIDISSQQSSLSKSDQLVDYILSE
;
A
#
# COMPACT_ATOMS: atom_id res chain seq x y z
N PHE A 1 26.47 15.61 2.83
CA PHE A 1 26.95 14.62 1.87
C PHE A 1 26.51 13.23 2.31
N ALA A 2 25.86 12.49 1.42
CA ALA A 2 25.47 11.11 1.65
C ALA A 2 25.80 10.22 0.44
N ILE A 3 26.25 8.98 0.72
CA ILE A 3 26.39 7.91 -0.27
C ILE A 3 25.50 6.77 0.19
N ILE A 4 24.60 6.34 -0.67
CA ILE A 4 23.63 5.29 -0.36
C ILE A 4 24.00 4.03 -1.13
N ASP A 5 24.31 2.96 -0.40
CA ASP A 5 24.46 1.63 -0.99
C ASP A 5 23.09 1.01 -1.21
N GLU A 6 22.94 0.23 -2.29
CA GLU A 6 21.64 -0.31 -2.72
C GLU A 6 20.57 0.79 -2.82
N VAL A 7 20.94 1.90 -3.47
CA VAL A 7 20.17 3.15 -3.54
C VAL A 7 18.73 2.97 -4.05
N ASP A 8 18.49 2.01 -4.90
CA ASP A 8 17.18 1.67 -5.42
C ASP A 8 16.23 1.09 -4.34
N SER A 9 16.78 0.36 -3.35
CA SER A 9 15.98 -0.08 -2.21
C SER A 9 15.52 1.10 -1.36
N VAL A 10 16.45 1.97 -1.02
CA VAL A 10 16.19 3.07 -0.08
C VAL A 10 15.34 4.15 -0.74
N LEU A 11 15.72 4.60 -1.94
CA LEU A 11 15.10 5.76 -2.60
C LEU A 11 13.88 5.41 -3.48
N VAL A 12 13.64 4.13 -3.76
CA VAL A 12 12.49 3.69 -4.56
C VAL A 12 11.58 2.76 -3.77
N ASP A 13 12.08 1.61 -3.26
CA ASP A 13 11.21 0.64 -2.58
C ASP A 13 10.67 1.17 -1.25
N GLU A 14 11.57 1.61 -0.36
CA GLU A 14 11.22 2.12 0.95
C GLU A 14 10.58 3.51 0.90
N ALA A 15 10.78 4.26 -0.20
CA ALA A 15 10.24 5.59 -0.41
C ALA A 15 8.72 5.62 -0.72
N ARG A 16 8.04 4.51 -0.65
CA ARG A 16 6.56 4.39 -0.73
C ARG A 16 5.87 4.80 0.56
N THR A 17 6.57 4.77 1.67
CA THR A 17 6.04 5.13 2.98
C THR A 17 6.95 6.17 3.62
N PRO A 18 6.39 7.18 4.30
CA PRO A 18 7.20 8.14 5.03
C PRO A 18 7.92 7.47 6.21
N MET A 19 9.00 8.09 6.66
CA MET A 19 9.58 7.80 7.96
C MET A 19 8.68 8.39 9.04
N ILE A 20 8.29 7.59 10.01
CA ILE A 20 7.32 7.96 11.04
C ILE A 20 7.93 7.74 12.42
N LEU A 21 7.85 8.77 13.27
CA LEU A 21 8.04 8.64 14.70
C LEU A 21 6.66 8.56 15.35
N SER A 22 6.37 7.45 16.01
CA SER A 22 5.10 7.24 16.69
C SER A 22 5.29 6.98 18.18
N GLY A 23 4.33 7.47 18.97
CA GLY A 23 4.19 7.21 20.40
C GLY A 23 2.89 6.45 20.69
N GLN A 24 2.72 5.96 21.90
CA GLN A 24 1.45 5.35 22.32
C GLN A 24 0.39 6.44 22.50
N ALA A 25 -0.81 6.20 21.95
CA ALA A 25 -1.95 7.08 22.18
C ALA A 25 -2.58 6.82 23.55
N ASP A 26 -3.04 7.89 24.20
CA ASP A 26 -3.61 7.82 25.56
C ASP A 26 -5.02 7.21 25.61
N TYR A 27 -5.71 7.06 24.47
CA TYR A 27 -7.10 6.59 24.41
C TYR A 27 -7.23 5.14 23.89
N SER A 28 -7.89 4.28 24.68
CA SER A 28 -8.04 2.84 24.43
C SER A 28 -9.47 2.33 24.20
N SER A 29 -10.47 3.20 24.01
CA SER A 29 -11.88 2.78 23.94
C SER A 29 -12.30 2.15 22.60
N SER A 30 -11.56 2.36 21.51
CA SER A 30 -11.93 1.88 20.17
C SER A 30 -11.65 0.38 19.95
N ASN A 31 -10.70 -0.19 20.67
CA ASN A 31 -10.21 -1.55 20.40
C ASN A 31 -11.24 -2.67 20.65
N GLN A 32 -12.16 -2.48 21.60
CA GLN A 32 -13.19 -3.47 21.91
C GLN A 32 -14.20 -3.63 20.78
N ARG A 33 -14.50 -2.56 20.05
CA ARG A 33 -15.47 -2.55 18.94
C ARG A 33 -15.10 -3.53 17.82
N PHE A 34 -13.81 -3.67 17.48
CA PHE A 34 -13.38 -4.65 16.47
C PHE A 34 -13.73 -6.09 16.86
N ASN A 35 -13.60 -6.44 18.14
CA ASN A 35 -13.97 -7.76 18.63
C ASN A 35 -15.49 -7.97 18.63
N ASP A 36 -16.28 -6.94 18.93
CA ASP A 36 -17.75 -7.01 18.97
C ASP A 36 -18.35 -7.24 17.58
N TRP A 37 -17.78 -6.59 16.56
CA TRP A 37 -18.23 -6.74 15.17
C TRP A 37 -17.66 -7.94 14.44
N ARG A 38 -16.57 -8.53 14.90
CA ARG A 38 -15.88 -9.64 14.24
C ARG A 38 -16.81 -10.81 13.88
N SER A 39 -17.59 -11.31 14.82
CA SER A 39 -18.45 -12.48 14.60
C SER A 39 -19.55 -12.20 13.56
N LYS A 40 -20.10 -10.99 13.54
CA LYS A 40 -21.10 -10.55 12.58
C LYS A 40 -20.50 -10.47 11.18
N ILE A 41 -19.28 -9.92 11.06
CA ILE A 41 -18.56 -9.84 9.79
C ILE A 41 -18.16 -11.22 9.28
N GLU A 42 -17.68 -12.13 10.12
CA GLU A 42 -17.43 -13.52 9.72
C GLU A 42 -18.68 -14.22 9.17
N SER A 43 -19.84 -13.94 9.76
CA SER A 43 -21.13 -14.46 9.25
C SER A 43 -21.47 -13.87 7.89
N LEU A 44 -21.34 -12.53 7.73
CA LEU A 44 -21.60 -11.83 6.48
C LEU A 44 -20.71 -12.35 5.34
N LEU A 45 -19.42 -12.58 5.61
CA LEU A 45 -18.46 -13.13 4.66
C LEU A 45 -18.84 -14.54 4.20
N ARG A 46 -19.33 -15.40 5.10
CA ARG A 46 -19.80 -16.74 4.74
C ARG A 46 -21.02 -16.66 3.82
N GLU A 47 -21.96 -15.78 4.14
CA GLU A 47 -23.16 -15.59 3.31
C GLU A 47 -22.80 -15.01 1.93
N GLN A 48 -21.88 -14.03 1.88
CA GLN A 48 -21.36 -13.51 0.63
C GLN A 48 -20.72 -14.60 -0.23
N ASN A 49 -19.85 -15.42 0.36
CA ASN A 49 -19.20 -16.53 -0.35
C ASN A 49 -20.22 -17.56 -0.86
N ASN A 50 -21.25 -17.87 -0.09
CA ASN A 50 -22.32 -18.76 -0.51
C ASN A 50 -23.12 -18.18 -1.68
N LEU A 51 -23.47 -16.88 -1.61
CA LEU A 51 -24.12 -16.14 -2.68
C LEU A 51 -23.28 -16.16 -3.96
N VAL A 52 -22.00 -15.83 -3.85
CA VAL A 52 -21.06 -15.84 -4.99
C VAL A 52 -20.95 -17.24 -5.59
N ASN A 53 -20.88 -18.30 -4.79
CA ASN A 53 -20.82 -19.67 -5.28
C ASN A 53 -22.09 -20.07 -6.08
N LEU A 54 -23.26 -19.58 -5.69
CA LEU A 54 -24.52 -19.78 -6.45
C LEU A 54 -24.46 -19.00 -7.77
N ILE A 55 -24.11 -17.72 -7.74
CA ILE A 55 -24.01 -16.86 -8.93
C ILE A 55 -23.01 -17.43 -9.94
N VAL A 56 -21.86 -17.92 -9.48
CA VAL A 56 -20.84 -18.56 -10.33
C VAL A 56 -21.38 -19.83 -11.00
N SER A 57 -22.14 -20.66 -10.28
CA SER A 57 -22.74 -21.86 -10.85
C SER A 57 -23.78 -21.53 -11.91
N GLU A 58 -24.66 -20.55 -11.65
CA GLU A 58 -25.62 -20.05 -12.63
C GLU A 58 -24.95 -19.40 -13.84
N ALA A 59 -23.84 -18.70 -13.63
CA ALA A 59 -23.07 -18.12 -14.72
C ALA A 59 -22.45 -19.20 -15.62
N GLU A 60 -21.99 -20.31 -15.03
CA GLU A 60 -21.42 -21.43 -15.77
C GLU A 60 -22.45 -22.09 -16.72
N GLU A 61 -23.67 -22.27 -16.25
CA GLU A 61 -24.79 -22.80 -17.07
C GLU A 61 -25.16 -21.85 -18.22
N LEU A 62 -25.05 -20.53 -17.99
CA LEU A 62 -25.43 -19.52 -18.98
C LEU A 62 -24.31 -19.23 -20.01
N LEU A 63 -23.08 -19.69 -19.80
CA LEU A 63 -21.96 -19.41 -20.71
C LEU A 63 -22.18 -19.86 -22.14
N GLU A 64 -22.93 -20.94 -22.35
CA GLU A 64 -23.23 -21.48 -23.67
C GLU A 64 -24.54 -20.94 -24.26
N THR A 65 -25.48 -20.51 -23.41
CA THR A 65 -26.84 -20.12 -23.82
C THR A 65 -27.05 -18.62 -23.91
N ASP A 66 -26.54 -17.84 -22.91
CA ASP A 66 -26.68 -16.38 -22.82
C ASP A 66 -25.42 -15.74 -22.29
N LYS A 67 -24.51 -15.39 -23.18
CA LYS A 67 -23.22 -14.77 -22.82
C LYS A 67 -23.36 -13.43 -22.12
N THR A 68 -24.42 -12.66 -22.41
CA THR A 68 -24.60 -11.33 -21.79
C THR A 68 -24.94 -11.47 -20.31
N ARG A 69 -25.89 -12.35 -19.98
CA ARG A 69 -26.24 -12.63 -18.58
C ARG A 69 -25.13 -13.36 -17.85
N ALA A 70 -24.43 -14.29 -18.50
CA ALA A 70 -23.27 -14.95 -17.94
C ALA A 70 -22.17 -13.92 -17.58
N GLY A 71 -21.89 -12.97 -18.47
CA GLY A 71 -20.93 -11.90 -18.23
C GLY A 71 -21.29 -11.04 -17.01
N ALA A 72 -22.54 -10.63 -16.88
CA ALA A 72 -23.01 -9.85 -15.73
C ALA A 72 -22.90 -10.62 -14.40
N LYS A 73 -23.24 -11.91 -14.38
CA LYS A 73 -23.10 -12.77 -13.20
C LYS A 73 -21.63 -13.02 -12.84
N LEU A 74 -20.75 -13.21 -13.82
CA LEU A 74 -19.31 -13.36 -13.58
C LEU A 74 -18.70 -12.08 -13.06
N LEU A 75 -19.09 -10.91 -13.59
CA LEU A 75 -18.67 -9.61 -13.08
C LEU A 75 -19.13 -9.41 -11.63
N MET A 76 -20.39 -9.72 -11.33
CA MET A 76 -20.95 -9.70 -9.97
C MET A 76 -20.14 -10.60 -9.03
N SER A 77 -19.79 -11.80 -9.47
CA SER A 77 -18.98 -12.73 -8.69
C SER A 77 -17.57 -12.21 -8.43
N LEU A 78 -16.97 -11.55 -9.42
CA LEU A 78 -15.65 -10.94 -9.31
C LEU A 78 -15.65 -9.78 -8.30
N ARG A 79 -16.70 -8.95 -8.33
CA ARG A 79 -16.87 -7.85 -7.39
C ARG A 79 -17.28 -8.32 -6.00
N GLY A 80 -17.90 -9.49 -5.87
CA GLY A 80 -18.31 -10.06 -4.58
C GLY A 80 -17.22 -10.85 -3.85
N SER A 81 -16.39 -11.58 -4.58
CA SER A 81 -15.29 -12.39 -4.04
C SER A 81 -14.26 -12.71 -5.14
N PRO A 82 -13.32 -11.80 -5.42
CA PRO A 82 -12.39 -11.93 -6.56
C PRO A 82 -11.49 -13.16 -6.47
N LYS A 83 -11.19 -13.64 -5.27
CA LYS A 83 -10.35 -14.83 -5.01
C LYS A 83 -11.15 -16.13 -4.83
N ASN A 84 -12.43 -16.16 -5.23
CA ASN A 84 -13.26 -17.35 -5.11
C ASN A 84 -12.76 -18.49 -6.03
N ASN A 85 -12.55 -19.67 -5.46
CA ASN A 85 -11.97 -20.83 -6.19
C ASN A 85 -12.78 -21.30 -7.37
N LYS A 86 -14.14 -21.26 -7.31
CA LYS A 86 -15.00 -21.62 -8.46
C LYS A 86 -14.88 -20.61 -9.57
N LEU A 87 -14.94 -19.33 -9.24
CA LEU A 87 -14.76 -18.23 -10.18
C LEU A 87 -13.41 -18.33 -10.90
N MET A 88 -12.32 -18.55 -10.13
CA MET A 88 -10.98 -18.68 -10.68
C MET A 88 -10.88 -19.83 -11.71
N LYS A 89 -11.53 -20.96 -11.45
CA LYS A 89 -11.58 -22.08 -12.41
C LYS A 89 -12.32 -21.71 -13.70
N ILE A 90 -13.46 -21.01 -13.59
CA ILE A 90 -14.24 -20.59 -14.77
C ILE A 90 -13.49 -19.53 -15.57
N MET A 91 -12.79 -18.62 -14.92
CA MET A 91 -11.97 -17.60 -15.57
C MET A 91 -10.79 -18.17 -16.39
N GLN A 92 -10.44 -19.45 -16.20
CA GLN A 92 -9.45 -20.14 -17.03
C GLN A 92 -10.01 -20.62 -18.37
N LYS A 93 -11.35 -20.71 -18.51
CA LYS A 93 -11.98 -21.06 -19.79
C LYS A 93 -11.72 -19.94 -20.81
N SER A 94 -11.51 -20.38 -22.07
CA SER A 94 -11.26 -19.45 -23.20
C SER A 94 -12.39 -18.41 -23.34
N GLY A 95 -12.01 -17.14 -23.52
CA GLY A 95 -12.94 -16.02 -23.75
C GLY A 95 -13.66 -15.48 -22.51
N VAL A 96 -13.63 -16.16 -21.34
CA VAL A 96 -14.37 -15.73 -20.15
C VAL A 96 -13.82 -14.42 -19.57
N LYS A 97 -12.51 -14.26 -19.48
CA LYS A 97 -11.90 -13.00 -19.01
C LYS A 97 -12.27 -11.82 -19.92
N GLN A 98 -12.29 -12.05 -21.24
CA GLN A 98 -12.68 -11.03 -22.20
C GLN A 98 -14.17 -10.67 -22.04
N LEU A 99 -15.02 -11.65 -21.80
CA LEU A 99 -16.44 -11.44 -21.54
C LEU A 99 -16.65 -10.56 -20.31
N ILE A 100 -15.98 -10.86 -19.19
CA ILE A 100 -16.06 -10.05 -17.96
C ILE A 100 -15.62 -8.61 -18.24
N ASN A 101 -14.45 -8.40 -18.86
CA ASN A 101 -13.93 -7.06 -19.15
C ASN A 101 -14.85 -6.26 -20.08
N THR A 102 -15.43 -6.92 -21.11
CA THR A 102 -16.38 -6.25 -22.01
C THR A 102 -17.65 -5.86 -21.26
N THR A 103 -18.13 -6.74 -20.39
CA THR A 103 -19.30 -6.47 -19.55
C THR A 103 -19.02 -5.32 -18.57
N GLU A 104 -17.88 -5.33 -17.88
CA GLU A 104 -17.46 -4.26 -16.97
C GLU A 104 -17.42 -2.90 -17.70
N ASN A 105 -16.79 -2.84 -18.87
CA ASN A 105 -16.73 -1.61 -19.67
C ASN A 105 -18.13 -1.11 -20.10
N ASN A 106 -19.08 -2.01 -20.40
CA ASN A 106 -20.43 -1.62 -20.74
C ASN A 106 -21.15 -1.01 -19.53
N PHE A 107 -21.12 -1.68 -18.36
CA PHE A 107 -21.71 -1.16 -17.12
C PHE A 107 -21.09 0.18 -16.68
N LEU A 108 -19.78 0.37 -16.86
CA LEU A 108 -19.10 1.65 -16.58
C LEU A 108 -19.57 2.77 -17.52
N ARG A 109 -19.74 2.49 -18.82
CA ARG A 109 -20.24 3.46 -19.80
C ARG A 109 -21.69 3.87 -19.51
N GLU A 110 -22.51 2.92 -19.10
CA GLU A 110 -23.92 3.13 -18.75
C GLU A 110 -24.11 3.69 -17.33
N LYS A 111 -23.04 3.79 -16.54
CA LYS A 111 -23.05 4.19 -15.12
C LYS A 111 -23.93 3.31 -14.22
N ASN A 112 -24.17 2.06 -14.61
CA ASN A 112 -25.09 1.13 -13.94
C ASN A 112 -24.37 0.08 -13.09
N ILE A 113 -23.10 0.28 -12.74
CA ILE A 113 -22.33 -0.69 -11.96
C ILE A 113 -22.92 -0.93 -10.56
N GLN A 114 -23.62 0.07 -10.03
CA GLN A 114 -24.31 0.01 -8.74
C GLN A 114 -25.40 -1.08 -8.71
N GLU A 115 -26.09 -1.33 -9.82
CA GLU A 115 -27.10 -2.40 -9.91
C GLU A 115 -26.52 -3.80 -9.66
N ILE A 116 -25.24 -3.98 -9.94
CA ILE A 116 -24.51 -5.23 -9.65
C ILE A 116 -24.14 -5.28 -8.18
N ASP A 117 -23.64 -4.17 -7.64
CA ASP A 117 -23.14 -4.09 -6.27
C ASP A 117 -24.26 -4.21 -5.23
N GLU A 118 -25.45 -3.67 -5.50
CA GLU A 118 -26.64 -3.76 -4.64
C GLU A 118 -27.13 -5.20 -4.42
N LYS A 119 -26.85 -6.10 -5.34
CA LYS A 119 -27.23 -7.53 -5.22
C LYS A 119 -26.30 -8.32 -4.29
N LEU A 120 -25.14 -7.79 -4.00
CA LEU A 120 -24.16 -8.33 -3.07
C LEU A 120 -24.40 -7.78 -1.65
N PHE A 121 -23.81 -8.39 -0.64
CA PHE A 121 -23.77 -7.78 0.71
C PHE A 121 -22.72 -6.67 0.81
N PHE A 122 -21.64 -6.81 0.06
CA PHE A 122 -20.60 -5.79 -0.12
C PHE A 122 -19.90 -6.04 -1.46
N SER A 123 -19.35 -4.98 -2.05
CA SER A 123 -18.55 -5.06 -3.26
C SER A 123 -17.09 -4.79 -2.99
N ILE A 124 -16.21 -5.41 -3.75
CA ILE A 124 -14.76 -5.29 -3.65
C ILE A 124 -14.21 -4.78 -4.97
N ASP A 125 -13.50 -3.67 -4.94
CA ASP A 125 -12.58 -3.28 -5.99
C ASP A 125 -11.14 -3.57 -5.54
N GLU A 126 -10.62 -4.70 -5.98
CA GLU A 126 -9.29 -5.15 -5.58
C GLU A 126 -8.16 -4.26 -6.13
N LYS A 127 -8.40 -3.55 -7.25
CA LYS A 127 -7.38 -2.67 -7.85
C LYS A 127 -7.20 -1.36 -7.09
N SER A 128 -8.29 -0.82 -6.57
CA SER A 128 -8.29 0.41 -5.77
C SER A 128 -8.28 0.14 -4.25
N GLU A 129 -8.36 -1.13 -3.85
CA GLU A 129 -8.45 -1.58 -2.45
C GLU A 129 -9.66 -0.99 -1.70
N ILE A 130 -10.74 -0.74 -2.41
CA ILE A 130 -11.97 -0.20 -1.85
C ILE A 130 -12.97 -1.33 -1.63
N ILE A 131 -13.66 -1.25 -0.48
CA ILE A 131 -14.79 -2.13 -0.16
C ILE A 131 -15.96 -1.27 0.22
N ASP A 132 -17.10 -1.50 -0.45
CA ASP A 132 -18.34 -0.78 -0.19
C ASP A 132 -19.41 -1.74 0.32
N LEU A 133 -19.99 -1.40 1.48
CA LEU A 133 -21.08 -2.14 2.09
C LEU A 133 -22.40 -1.73 1.43
N SER A 134 -23.07 -2.68 0.80
CA SER A 134 -24.38 -2.45 0.15
C SER A 134 -25.50 -2.25 1.18
N GLU A 135 -26.66 -1.79 0.72
CA GLU A 135 -27.86 -1.68 1.56
C GLU A 135 -28.26 -3.04 2.15
N LYS A 136 -28.25 -4.09 1.33
CA LYS A 136 -28.47 -5.48 1.75
C LYS A 136 -27.50 -5.94 2.85
N GLY A 137 -26.25 -5.50 2.78
CA GLY A 137 -25.24 -5.78 3.81
C GLY A 137 -25.52 -5.05 5.11
N ARG A 138 -25.93 -3.78 5.01
CA ARG A 138 -26.33 -2.95 6.17
C ARG A 138 -27.55 -3.56 6.89
N ASP A 139 -28.59 -3.93 6.15
CA ASP A 139 -29.80 -4.57 6.69
C ASP A 139 -29.44 -5.86 7.43
N LYS A 140 -28.53 -6.66 6.87
CA LYS A 140 -28.10 -7.91 7.49
C LYS A 140 -27.35 -7.69 8.79
N LEU A 141 -26.49 -6.67 8.84
CA LEU A 141 -25.72 -6.32 10.03
C LEU A 141 -26.56 -5.60 11.09
N SER A 142 -27.60 -4.87 10.65
CA SER A 142 -28.48 -4.05 11.51
C SER A 142 -29.75 -4.74 11.97
N SER A 143 -29.84 -6.05 11.89
CA SER A 143 -31.09 -6.83 12.16
C SER A 143 -31.82 -6.47 13.46
N SER A 144 -31.21 -5.74 14.38
CA SER A 144 -31.78 -5.22 15.62
C SER A 144 -31.93 -3.68 15.69
N ASN A 145 -31.27 -2.91 14.81
CA ASN A 145 -31.35 -1.45 14.78
C ASN A 145 -30.94 -0.87 13.41
N PRO A 146 -31.90 -0.73 12.46
CA PRO A 146 -31.62 -0.23 11.12
C PRO A 146 -30.98 1.16 11.06
N GLU A 147 -31.29 2.02 12.03
CA GLU A 147 -30.78 3.39 12.07
C GLU A 147 -29.28 3.50 12.39
N GLN A 148 -28.64 2.43 12.84
CA GLN A 148 -27.23 2.40 13.23
C GLN A 148 -26.27 2.75 12.09
N PHE A 149 -26.71 2.57 10.83
CA PHE A 149 -25.93 2.86 9.62
C PHE A 149 -26.33 4.16 8.91
N VAL A 150 -27.28 4.91 9.47
CA VAL A 150 -27.71 6.21 8.94
C VAL A 150 -26.92 7.28 9.68
N ILE A 151 -25.96 7.91 9.00
CA ILE A 151 -25.21 9.04 9.58
C ILE A 151 -26.11 10.27 9.49
N PRO A 152 -26.41 10.96 10.61
CA PRO A 152 -27.18 12.19 10.57
C PRO A 152 -26.42 13.28 9.82
N ASP A 153 -27.11 14.05 8.98
CA ASP A 153 -26.54 15.26 8.39
C ASP A 153 -26.45 16.36 9.45
N ILE A 154 -25.23 16.60 9.93
CA ILE A 154 -24.99 17.60 10.98
C ILE A 154 -25.47 18.99 10.54
N GLY A 155 -25.28 19.34 9.26
CA GLY A 155 -25.63 20.65 8.72
C GLY A 155 -27.14 20.90 8.78
N GLU A 156 -27.94 19.93 8.33
CA GLU A 156 -29.40 20.00 8.33
C GLU A 156 -29.93 20.06 9.77
N PHE A 157 -29.47 19.17 10.65
CA PHE A 157 -29.90 19.16 12.06
C PHE A 157 -29.49 20.42 12.83
N PHE A 158 -28.29 20.95 12.59
CA PHE A 158 -27.87 22.19 13.24
C PHE A 158 -28.68 23.38 12.78
N HIS A 159 -28.99 23.47 11.49
CA HIS A 159 -29.89 24.50 10.97
C HIS A 159 -31.29 24.44 11.60
N ASP A 160 -31.83 23.23 11.75
CA ASP A 160 -33.15 23.04 12.39
C ASP A 160 -33.13 23.42 13.87
N ILE A 161 -32.05 23.08 14.60
CA ILE A 161 -31.90 23.46 16.02
C ILE A 161 -31.75 24.97 16.17
N ASP A 162 -30.96 25.62 15.31
CA ASP A 162 -30.72 27.06 15.35
C ASP A 162 -32.00 27.86 15.07
N ASN A 163 -32.84 27.37 14.16
CA ASN A 163 -34.13 27.98 13.82
C ASN A 163 -35.26 27.66 14.80
N ASN A 164 -35.05 26.79 15.77
CA ASN A 164 -36.09 26.46 16.75
C ASN A 164 -36.13 27.50 17.89
N GLU A 165 -37.12 28.40 17.81
CA GLU A 165 -37.35 29.46 18.80
C GLU A 165 -37.79 28.94 20.17
N GLN A 166 -38.20 27.67 20.29
CA GLN A 166 -38.70 27.10 21.55
C GLN A 166 -37.57 26.57 22.46
N LEU A 167 -36.37 26.46 21.97
CA LEU A 167 -35.21 25.94 22.70
C LEU A 167 -34.41 27.11 23.32
N SER A 168 -34.02 26.96 24.57
CA SER A 168 -33.06 27.87 25.19
C SER A 168 -31.64 27.65 24.58
N LEU A 169 -30.76 28.63 24.75
CA LEU A 169 -29.39 28.54 24.25
C LEU A 169 -28.66 27.28 24.78
N ASN A 170 -28.85 26.96 26.04
CA ASN A 170 -28.26 25.76 26.66
C ASN A 170 -28.86 24.47 26.13
N ASP A 171 -30.17 24.45 25.84
CA ASP A 171 -30.80 23.26 25.24
C ASP A 171 -30.34 23.06 23.79
N LYS A 172 -30.15 24.14 23.01
CA LYS A 172 -29.58 24.08 21.65
C LYS A 172 -28.17 23.50 21.66
N LEU A 173 -27.32 23.92 22.58
CA LEU A 173 -25.97 23.38 22.73
C LEU A 173 -26.00 21.90 23.11
N ALA A 174 -26.82 21.49 24.05
CA ALA A 174 -26.95 20.10 24.47
C ALA A 174 -27.48 19.17 23.33
N GLU A 175 -28.45 19.66 22.55
CA GLU A 175 -28.95 18.91 21.37
C GLU A 175 -27.89 18.80 20.27
N LYS A 176 -27.11 19.86 20.02
CA LYS A 176 -25.99 19.83 19.06
C LYS A 176 -24.89 18.83 19.49
N GLU A 177 -24.50 18.86 20.76
CA GLU A 177 -23.53 17.89 21.32
C GLU A 177 -24.03 16.45 21.18
N LYS A 178 -25.29 16.19 21.40
CA LYS A 178 -25.90 14.87 21.27
C LYS A 178 -25.89 14.38 19.84
N ILE A 179 -26.19 15.25 18.87
CA ILE A 179 -26.13 14.90 17.44
C ILE A 179 -24.68 14.66 16.99
N GLN A 180 -23.74 15.49 17.45
CA GLN A 180 -22.31 15.28 17.17
C GLN A 180 -21.82 13.95 17.73
N SER A 181 -22.19 13.61 18.97
CA SER A 181 -21.84 12.34 19.59
C SER A 181 -22.41 11.14 18.82
N LEU A 182 -23.67 11.23 18.40
CA LEU A 182 -24.34 10.18 17.60
C LEU A 182 -23.70 10.04 16.22
N HIS A 183 -23.37 11.13 15.55
CA HIS A 183 -22.66 11.14 14.27
C HIS A 183 -21.29 10.47 14.41
N ALA A 184 -20.51 10.84 15.43
CA ALA A 184 -19.21 10.27 15.71
C ALA A 184 -19.30 8.76 15.96
N GLU A 185 -20.24 8.30 16.80
CA GLU A 185 -20.44 6.88 17.09
C GLU A 185 -20.80 6.05 15.86
N ARG A 186 -21.74 6.55 15.04
CA ARG A 186 -22.18 5.86 13.81
C ARG A 186 -21.07 5.83 12.76
N SER A 187 -20.38 6.95 12.57
CA SER A 187 -19.24 7.06 11.65
C SER A 187 -18.11 6.09 12.04
N GLU A 188 -17.78 6.01 13.33
CA GLU A 188 -16.76 5.09 13.83
C GLU A 188 -17.18 3.61 13.69
N THR A 189 -18.48 3.32 13.85
CA THR A 189 -19.02 1.97 13.62
C THR A 189 -18.88 1.55 12.17
N ILE A 190 -19.27 2.41 11.24
CA ILE A 190 -19.12 2.16 9.79
C ILE A 190 -17.64 1.98 9.42
N HIS A 191 -16.78 2.84 9.97
CA HIS A 191 -15.34 2.75 9.78
C HIS A 191 -14.79 1.39 10.27
N THR A 192 -15.15 0.97 11.48
CA THR A 192 -14.74 -0.33 12.05
C THR A 192 -15.16 -1.51 11.17
N ILE A 193 -16.40 -1.48 10.65
CA ILE A 193 -16.91 -2.52 9.76
C ILE A 193 -16.13 -2.55 8.44
N ASN A 194 -15.87 -1.39 7.84
CA ASN A 194 -15.11 -1.29 6.61
C ASN A 194 -13.68 -1.81 6.80
N GLN A 195 -13.02 -1.50 7.91
CA GLN A 195 -11.68 -2.01 8.19
C GLN A 195 -11.67 -3.53 8.43
N LEU A 196 -12.69 -4.08 9.11
CA LEU A 196 -12.84 -5.53 9.26
C LEU A 196 -13.07 -6.21 7.90
N LEU A 197 -13.97 -5.71 7.08
CA LEU A 197 -14.18 -6.22 5.72
C LEU A 197 -12.89 -6.18 4.90
N ARG A 198 -12.13 -5.08 4.98
CA ARG A 198 -10.83 -4.92 4.34
C ARG A 198 -9.81 -5.95 4.85
N ALA A 199 -9.72 -6.13 6.17
CA ALA A 199 -8.83 -7.10 6.78
C ALA A 199 -9.12 -8.54 6.33
N TYR A 200 -10.39 -8.91 6.22
CA TYR A 200 -10.79 -10.27 5.80
C TYR A 200 -10.71 -10.51 4.30
N SER A 201 -11.02 -9.51 3.48
CA SER A 201 -11.17 -9.68 2.03
C SER A 201 -9.90 -9.38 1.25
N LEU A 202 -9.10 -8.40 1.67
CA LEU A 202 -7.92 -7.94 0.96
C LEU A 202 -6.63 -8.42 1.61
N MET A 203 -6.52 -8.38 2.96
CA MET A 203 -5.29 -8.72 3.67
C MET A 203 -5.12 -10.23 3.85
N GLN A 204 -4.00 -10.77 3.41
CA GLN A 204 -3.67 -12.19 3.47
C GLN A 204 -2.56 -12.47 4.48
N LYS A 205 -2.80 -13.44 5.34
CA LYS A 205 -1.77 -13.96 6.23
C LYS A 205 -0.65 -14.62 5.43
N ASP A 206 0.58 -14.43 5.89
CA ASP A 206 1.80 -14.95 5.27
C ASP A 206 2.11 -14.35 3.88
N VAL A 207 1.37 -13.29 3.49
CA VAL A 207 1.64 -12.42 2.33
C VAL A 207 1.86 -11.00 2.82
N ASP A 208 0.82 -10.35 3.34
CA ASP A 208 0.86 -8.95 3.77
C ASP A 208 1.32 -8.80 5.23
N TYR A 209 1.10 -9.83 6.03
CA TYR A 209 1.50 -9.87 7.45
C TYR A 209 1.74 -11.31 7.93
N ILE A 210 2.49 -11.42 9.02
CA ILE A 210 2.65 -12.68 9.77
C ILE A 210 2.15 -12.52 11.19
N VAL A 211 1.81 -13.65 11.83
CA VAL A 211 1.51 -13.68 13.27
C VAL A 211 2.66 -14.41 13.97
N LYS A 212 3.34 -13.68 14.86
CA LYS A 212 4.46 -14.21 15.64
C LYS A 212 4.38 -13.70 17.07
N ASP A 213 4.58 -14.58 18.04
CA ASP A 213 4.56 -14.28 19.48
C ASP A 213 3.26 -13.55 19.94
N GLY A 214 2.11 -13.90 19.33
CA GLY A 214 0.82 -13.29 19.63
C GLY A 214 0.63 -11.87 19.06
N LYS A 215 1.49 -11.43 18.15
CA LYS A 215 1.45 -10.12 17.50
C LYS A 215 1.34 -10.25 16.00
N VAL A 216 0.64 -9.30 15.38
CA VAL A 216 0.62 -9.10 13.93
C VAL A 216 1.83 -8.26 13.54
N LEU A 217 2.61 -8.74 12.59
CA LEU A 217 3.78 -8.05 12.07
C LEU A 217 3.63 -7.87 10.56
N ILE A 218 3.80 -6.66 10.07
CA ILE A 218 3.72 -6.34 8.64
C ILE A 218 4.89 -6.99 7.91
N VAL A 219 4.63 -7.56 6.75
CA VAL A 219 5.65 -8.02 5.81
C VAL A 219 5.73 -7.02 4.68
N ASP A 220 6.90 -6.51 4.43
CA ASP A 220 7.14 -5.62 3.30
C ASP A 220 7.01 -6.39 1.99
N GLU A 221 6.15 -5.92 1.11
CA GLU A 221 5.80 -6.57 -0.16
C GLU A 221 7.01 -6.72 -1.11
N HIS A 222 7.94 -5.76 -1.05
CA HIS A 222 9.10 -5.74 -1.94
C HIS A 222 10.29 -6.50 -1.38
N THR A 223 10.59 -6.31 -0.10
CA THR A 223 11.74 -6.95 0.54
C THR A 223 11.39 -8.30 1.16
N GLY A 224 10.09 -8.57 1.40
CA GLY A 224 9.63 -9.75 2.12
C GLY A 224 10.12 -9.81 3.57
N ARG A 225 10.55 -8.67 4.13
CA ARG A 225 11.05 -8.55 5.50
C ARG A 225 9.96 -8.08 6.45
N VAL A 226 10.10 -8.48 7.71
CA VAL A 226 9.22 -7.98 8.77
C VAL A 226 9.56 -6.53 9.10
N MET A 227 8.54 -5.69 9.08
CA MET A 227 8.63 -4.29 9.44
C MET A 227 8.31 -4.10 10.93
N HIS A 228 9.33 -4.19 11.78
CA HIS A 228 9.15 -4.02 13.22
C HIS A 228 8.74 -2.57 13.58
N GLY A 229 7.80 -2.45 14.52
CA GLY A 229 7.33 -1.15 15.02
C GLY A 229 6.37 -0.41 14.10
N ARG A 230 6.10 -0.92 12.88
CA ARG A 230 5.10 -0.36 11.97
C ARG A 230 3.74 -1.03 12.15
N ARG A 231 2.69 -0.25 11.96
CA ARG A 231 1.29 -0.70 12.00
C ARG A 231 0.57 -0.19 10.75
N PHE A 232 -0.40 -0.94 10.26
CA PHE A 232 -1.32 -0.44 9.24
C PHE A 232 -2.14 0.72 9.83
N SER A 233 -2.36 1.74 9.03
CA SER A 233 -3.08 2.95 9.44
C SER A 233 -4.60 2.75 9.55
N SER A 234 -5.26 3.75 10.09
CA SER A 234 -6.72 3.88 10.09
C SER A 234 -7.47 2.68 10.69
N GLY A 235 -6.95 2.07 11.76
CA GLY A 235 -7.62 0.95 12.43
C GLY A 235 -7.48 -0.41 11.70
N LEU A 236 -6.88 -0.47 10.50
CA LEU A 236 -6.72 -1.73 9.75
C LEU A 236 -5.88 -2.75 10.53
N HIS A 237 -4.85 -2.30 11.24
CA HIS A 237 -4.03 -3.20 12.07
C HIS A 237 -4.84 -3.84 13.18
N ALA A 238 -5.64 -3.06 13.89
CA ALA A 238 -6.56 -3.57 14.92
C ALA A 238 -7.61 -4.54 14.35
N ALA A 239 -8.10 -4.28 13.14
CA ALA A 239 -9.00 -5.19 12.43
C ALA A 239 -8.32 -6.54 12.09
N ILE A 240 -7.03 -6.53 11.70
CA ILE A 240 -6.26 -7.75 11.44
C ILE A 240 -5.97 -8.48 12.76
N GLU A 241 -5.61 -7.78 13.83
CA GLU A 241 -5.44 -8.37 15.17
C GLU A 241 -6.74 -9.06 15.63
N ALA A 242 -7.90 -8.42 15.44
CA ALA A 242 -9.20 -9.02 15.71
C ALA A 242 -9.48 -10.26 14.84
N LYS A 243 -9.18 -10.20 13.54
CA LYS A 243 -9.30 -11.33 12.59
C LYS A 243 -8.47 -12.53 13.05
N GLU A 244 -7.22 -12.31 13.45
CA GLU A 244 -6.29 -13.36 13.88
C GLU A 244 -6.49 -13.79 15.34
N LYS A 245 -7.44 -13.16 16.06
CA LYS A 245 -7.77 -13.45 17.47
C LYS A 245 -6.57 -13.29 18.41
N VAL A 246 -5.72 -12.32 18.12
CA VAL A 246 -4.64 -11.89 19.02
C VAL A 246 -5.08 -10.66 19.81
N SER A 247 -4.29 -10.28 20.83
CA SER A 247 -4.57 -9.08 21.62
C SER A 247 -4.44 -7.84 20.73
N ILE A 248 -5.45 -6.98 20.76
CA ILE A 248 -5.41 -5.70 20.03
C ILE A 248 -4.54 -4.75 20.85
N GLU A 249 -3.42 -4.33 20.28
CA GLU A 249 -2.53 -3.35 20.90
C GLU A 249 -3.11 -1.93 20.78
N ARG A 250 -2.68 -1.03 21.66
CA ARG A 250 -3.08 0.39 21.62
C ARG A 250 -2.67 1.00 20.28
N GLU A 251 -3.48 1.92 19.79
CA GLU A 251 -3.11 2.69 18.62
C GLU A 251 -1.87 3.55 18.89
N SER A 252 -1.07 3.76 17.86
CA SER A 252 0.06 4.64 17.93
C SER A 252 -0.31 6.00 17.35
N GLN A 253 0.02 7.07 18.06
CA GLN A 253 -0.11 8.43 17.56
C GLN A 253 1.17 8.82 16.81
N THR A 254 1.02 9.35 15.61
CA THR A 254 2.16 9.89 14.85
C THR A 254 2.59 11.22 15.47
N MET A 255 3.83 11.26 15.96
CA MET A 255 4.42 12.46 16.55
C MET A 255 5.14 13.31 15.50
N ALA A 256 5.76 12.67 14.52
CA ALA A 256 6.44 13.33 13.41
C ALA A 256 6.54 12.39 12.22
N GLN A 257 6.55 12.96 11.03
CA GLN A 257 6.77 12.21 9.79
C GLN A 257 7.55 13.06 8.78
N ILE A 258 8.29 12.39 7.92
CA ILE A 258 8.95 12.99 6.76
C ILE A 258 9.06 11.92 5.68
N THR A 259 8.85 12.29 4.41
CA THR A 259 9.10 11.35 3.31
C THR A 259 10.60 11.03 3.20
N VAL A 260 10.91 9.80 2.76
CA VAL A 260 12.30 9.40 2.47
C VAL A 260 12.91 10.36 1.45
N GLN A 261 12.12 10.77 0.47
CA GLN A 261 12.52 11.70 -0.57
C GLN A 261 12.98 13.04 0.01
N ASN A 262 12.17 13.68 0.85
CA ASN A 262 12.52 14.98 1.45
C ASN A 262 13.67 14.86 2.44
N TYR A 263 13.75 13.75 3.17
CA TYR A 263 14.90 13.52 4.05
C TYR A 263 16.22 13.48 3.28
N PHE A 264 16.32 12.73 2.19
CA PHE A 264 17.57 12.65 1.43
C PHE A 264 17.83 13.89 0.56
N ARG A 265 16.83 14.66 0.19
CA ARG A 265 16.98 15.96 -0.49
C ARG A 265 17.63 17.04 0.38
N MET A 266 17.66 16.87 1.69
CA MET A 266 18.38 17.78 2.59
C MET A 266 19.90 17.72 2.42
N TYR A 267 20.46 16.67 1.80
CA TYR A 267 21.88 16.59 1.55
C TYR A 267 22.27 17.36 0.29
N GLU A 268 23.22 18.28 0.40
CA GLU A 268 23.75 19.06 -0.73
C GLU A 268 24.37 18.17 -1.81
N LYS A 269 25.04 17.08 -1.38
CA LYS A 269 25.63 16.08 -2.26
C LYS A 269 25.09 14.71 -1.91
N LEU A 270 24.30 14.17 -2.82
CA LEU A 270 23.74 12.85 -2.74
C LEU A 270 24.31 11.98 -3.86
N ALA A 271 24.71 10.78 -3.52
CA ALA A 271 25.17 9.77 -4.48
C ALA A 271 24.71 8.39 -4.02
N GLY A 272 24.69 7.43 -4.94
CA GLY A 272 24.32 6.08 -4.60
C GLY A 272 24.88 5.05 -5.58
N MET A 273 24.76 3.78 -5.22
CA MET A 273 25.17 2.68 -6.06
C MET A 273 24.19 1.50 -5.95
N THR A 274 24.01 0.80 -7.05
CA THR A 274 23.22 -0.44 -7.11
C THR A 274 23.51 -1.16 -8.41
N GLY A 275 23.22 -2.45 -8.50
CA GLY A 275 23.29 -3.23 -9.73
C GLY A 275 22.10 -3.04 -10.67
N THR A 276 21.07 -2.27 -10.32
CA THR A 276 19.77 -2.23 -11.03
C THR A 276 19.14 -0.84 -11.18
N ALA A 277 19.94 0.23 -11.16
CA ALA A 277 19.42 1.62 -11.22
C ALA A 277 18.82 1.99 -12.59
N ILE A 278 19.30 1.41 -13.68
CA ILE A 278 18.98 1.87 -15.04
C ILE A 278 17.47 1.83 -15.35
N THR A 279 16.72 0.90 -14.76
CA THR A 279 15.28 0.79 -14.97
C THR A 279 14.51 1.97 -14.37
N GLU A 280 15.07 2.63 -13.35
CA GLU A 280 14.48 3.72 -12.58
C GLU A 280 15.21 5.06 -12.80
N ALA A 281 16.06 5.16 -13.83
CA ALA A 281 16.86 6.37 -14.11
C ALA A 281 15.99 7.63 -14.22
N GLY A 282 14.80 7.52 -14.82
CA GLY A 282 13.85 8.64 -14.93
C GLY A 282 13.36 9.13 -13.57
N GLU A 283 13.11 8.21 -12.62
CA GLU A 283 12.69 8.56 -11.26
C GLU A 283 13.83 9.20 -10.46
N PHE A 284 15.05 8.65 -10.54
CA PHE A 284 16.23 9.23 -9.91
C PHE A 284 16.46 10.67 -10.36
N MET A 285 16.30 10.94 -11.65
CA MET A 285 16.44 12.30 -12.19
C MET A 285 15.30 13.21 -11.73
N GLN A 286 14.04 12.78 -11.81
CA GLN A 286 12.90 13.65 -11.50
C GLN A 286 12.76 13.99 -10.02
N ILE A 287 13.06 13.04 -9.13
CA ILE A 287 12.84 13.21 -7.68
C ILE A 287 14.10 13.73 -6.99
N TYR A 288 15.27 13.16 -7.32
CA TYR A 288 16.51 13.39 -6.58
C TYR A 288 17.54 14.19 -7.36
N ASN A 289 17.26 14.52 -8.62
CA ASN A 289 18.22 15.16 -9.54
C ASN A 289 19.54 14.37 -9.66
N LEU A 290 19.42 13.05 -9.67
CA LEU A 290 20.55 12.13 -9.81
C LEU A 290 20.58 11.54 -11.21
N ASP A 291 21.73 11.65 -11.86
CA ASP A 291 22.00 10.96 -13.11
C ASP A 291 22.48 9.53 -12.87
N VAL A 292 22.15 8.61 -13.79
CA VAL A 292 22.53 7.20 -13.67
C VAL A 292 23.59 6.87 -14.71
N VAL A 293 24.76 6.47 -14.23
CA VAL A 293 25.88 6.06 -15.07
C VAL A 293 26.09 4.56 -14.94
N GLU A 294 26.07 3.86 -16.07
CA GLU A 294 26.32 2.42 -16.13
C GLU A 294 27.83 2.16 -16.22
N ILE A 295 28.33 1.32 -15.31
CA ILE A 295 29.73 0.89 -15.28
C ILE A 295 29.75 -0.60 -15.59
N ASP A 296 30.56 -0.98 -16.57
CA ASP A 296 30.73 -2.36 -16.97
C ASP A 296 31.23 -3.25 -15.83
N THR A 297 30.80 -4.52 -15.87
CA THR A 297 31.24 -5.51 -14.87
C THR A 297 32.72 -5.85 -15.04
N ASN A 298 33.43 -6.09 -13.90
CA ASN A 298 34.84 -6.44 -13.88
C ASN A 298 35.16 -7.68 -14.76
N LYS A 299 34.27 -8.65 -14.83
CA LYS A 299 34.37 -9.83 -15.72
C LYS A 299 33.08 -10.00 -16.50
N PRO A 300 33.17 -10.51 -17.76
CA PRO A 300 31.97 -10.74 -18.55
C PRO A 300 30.94 -11.63 -17.84
N ILE A 301 29.67 -11.33 -18.02
CA ILE A 301 28.57 -12.15 -17.50
C ILE A 301 28.44 -13.40 -18.39
N VAL A 302 28.67 -14.59 -17.80
CA VAL A 302 28.58 -15.89 -18.48
C VAL A 302 27.22 -16.58 -18.17
N ARG A 303 26.44 -16.04 -17.27
CA ARG A 303 25.11 -16.56 -16.90
C ARG A 303 24.20 -16.61 -18.12
N LYS A 304 23.47 -17.72 -18.22
CA LYS A 304 22.44 -17.91 -19.24
C LYS A 304 21.06 -17.59 -18.62
N ASP A 305 20.39 -16.61 -19.19
CA ASP A 305 19.02 -16.25 -18.79
C ASP A 305 18.04 -16.87 -19.79
N ASP A 306 17.31 -17.92 -19.37
CA ASP A 306 16.32 -18.61 -20.19
C ASP A 306 15.00 -17.84 -20.25
N GLU A 307 14.17 -18.13 -21.25
CA GLU A 307 12.83 -17.57 -21.42
C GLU A 307 11.89 -18.06 -20.32
N ASP A 308 10.87 -17.24 -20.03
CA ASP A 308 9.86 -17.58 -19.03
C ASP A 308 9.03 -18.79 -19.44
N MET A 309 8.78 -19.69 -18.50
CA MET A 309 7.91 -20.85 -18.67
C MET A 309 6.55 -20.57 -18.03
N ILE A 310 5.50 -20.54 -18.84
CA ILE A 310 4.17 -20.14 -18.41
C ILE A 310 3.24 -21.33 -18.38
N TYR A 311 2.63 -21.54 -17.23
CA TYR A 311 1.68 -22.60 -16.94
C TYR A 311 0.27 -22.05 -16.77
N LYS A 312 -0.73 -22.87 -17.02
CA LYS A 312 -2.12 -22.47 -16.90
C LYS A 312 -2.53 -22.27 -15.43
N THR A 313 -2.07 -23.16 -14.56
CA THR A 313 -2.43 -23.17 -13.14
C THR A 313 -1.21 -23.08 -12.23
N LYS A 314 -1.39 -22.54 -10.99
CA LYS A 314 -0.35 -22.58 -9.95
C LYS A 314 0.09 -24.02 -9.63
N ARG A 315 -0.85 -24.97 -9.70
CA ARG A 315 -0.53 -26.39 -9.44
C ARG A 315 0.45 -26.97 -10.45
N GLU A 316 0.24 -26.73 -11.75
CA GLU A 316 1.15 -27.17 -12.81
C GLU A 316 2.52 -26.50 -12.64
N LYS A 317 2.54 -25.19 -12.37
CA LYS A 317 3.75 -24.43 -12.09
C LYS A 317 4.56 -25.06 -10.96
N TYR A 318 3.94 -25.34 -9.82
CA TYR A 318 4.65 -25.94 -8.67
C TYR A 318 5.15 -27.35 -8.95
N ASN A 319 4.39 -28.17 -9.66
CA ASN A 319 4.88 -29.50 -10.07
C ASN A 319 6.12 -29.41 -10.93
N ALA A 320 6.10 -28.54 -11.93
CA ALA A 320 7.25 -28.32 -12.79
C ALA A 320 8.47 -27.74 -12.03
N CYS A 321 8.25 -26.83 -11.08
CA CYS A 321 9.30 -26.34 -10.20
C CYS A 321 9.97 -27.49 -9.43
N ILE A 322 9.16 -28.40 -8.86
CA ILE A 322 9.66 -29.54 -8.08
C ILE A 322 10.46 -30.49 -8.96
N GLU A 323 9.95 -30.85 -10.12
CA GLU A 323 10.64 -31.71 -11.09
C GLU A 323 12.00 -31.11 -11.47
N LYS A 324 12.03 -29.80 -11.75
CA LYS A 324 13.28 -29.10 -12.10
C LYS A 324 14.27 -29.07 -10.93
N ILE A 325 13.81 -28.80 -9.73
CA ILE A 325 14.65 -28.81 -8.52
C ILE A 325 15.24 -30.22 -8.28
N GLN A 326 14.46 -31.29 -8.44
CA GLN A 326 14.92 -32.67 -8.30
C GLN A 326 15.98 -33.02 -9.36
N GLU A 327 15.77 -32.61 -10.61
CA GLU A 327 16.72 -32.79 -11.68
C GLU A 327 18.08 -32.13 -11.34
N LEU A 328 18.05 -30.87 -10.92
CA LEU A 328 19.24 -30.08 -10.59
C LEU A 328 19.95 -30.61 -9.34
N PHE A 329 19.18 -30.98 -8.31
CA PHE A 329 19.70 -31.60 -7.11
C PHE A 329 20.46 -32.89 -7.43
N SER A 330 19.90 -33.75 -8.29
CA SER A 330 20.55 -34.99 -8.72
C SER A 330 21.83 -34.76 -9.54
N LYS A 331 21.90 -33.65 -10.29
CA LYS A 331 23.10 -33.23 -11.03
C LYS A 331 24.18 -32.57 -10.16
N GLY A 332 23.89 -32.32 -8.88
CA GLY A 332 24.81 -31.62 -7.98
C GLY A 332 24.84 -30.12 -8.15
N GLN A 333 23.92 -29.54 -8.90
CA GLN A 333 23.84 -28.11 -9.14
C GLN A 333 23.06 -27.41 -8.00
N PRO A 334 23.61 -26.34 -7.38
CA PRO A 334 22.90 -25.59 -6.37
C PRO A 334 21.76 -24.77 -6.98
N VAL A 335 20.63 -24.69 -6.27
CA VAL A 335 19.42 -23.99 -6.71
C VAL A 335 18.98 -22.96 -5.68
N LEU A 336 18.80 -21.73 -6.14
CA LEU A 336 18.11 -20.68 -5.39
C LEU A 336 16.73 -20.45 -5.99
N VAL A 337 15.70 -20.75 -5.22
CA VAL A 337 14.31 -20.55 -5.63
C VAL A 337 13.81 -19.23 -5.08
N GLY A 338 13.47 -18.29 -5.95
CA GLY A 338 12.85 -17.01 -5.59
C GLY A 338 11.34 -17.10 -5.60
N THR A 339 10.69 -16.82 -4.47
CA THR A 339 9.22 -16.79 -4.36
C THR A 339 8.72 -15.38 -4.09
N THR A 340 7.51 -15.08 -4.52
CA THR A 340 6.92 -13.74 -4.38
C THR A 340 6.30 -13.51 -3.00
N SER A 341 6.01 -14.57 -2.24
CA SER A 341 5.42 -14.46 -0.90
C SER A 341 5.92 -15.54 0.07
N VAL A 342 5.70 -15.31 1.36
CA VAL A 342 5.97 -16.28 2.43
C VAL A 342 5.12 -17.54 2.22
N GLU A 343 3.84 -17.38 1.84
CA GLU A 343 2.92 -18.49 1.58
C GLU A 343 3.42 -19.39 0.45
N GLU A 344 3.89 -18.80 -0.66
CA GLU A 344 4.48 -19.57 -1.76
C GLU A 344 5.72 -20.35 -1.31
N SER A 345 6.59 -19.71 -0.51
CA SER A 345 7.79 -20.35 0.02
C SER A 345 7.47 -21.57 0.89
N GLU A 346 6.47 -21.45 1.75
CA GLU A 346 6.02 -22.54 2.63
C GLU A 346 5.30 -23.65 1.86
N THR A 347 4.52 -23.28 0.85
CA THR A 347 3.83 -24.25 -0.02
C THR A 347 4.84 -25.09 -0.78
N LEU A 348 5.84 -24.46 -1.40
CA LEU A 348 6.89 -25.14 -2.13
C LEU A 348 7.74 -26.01 -1.20
N ALA A 349 8.08 -25.51 -0.01
CA ALA A 349 8.80 -26.27 1.00
C ALA A 349 8.04 -27.54 1.44
N ARG A 350 6.72 -27.44 1.67
CA ARG A 350 5.86 -28.60 1.99
C ARG A 350 5.86 -29.65 0.86
N LEU A 351 5.83 -29.19 -0.37
CA LEU A 351 5.86 -30.08 -1.54
C LEU A 351 7.23 -30.75 -1.71
N LEU A 352 8.33 -30.01 -1.57
CA LEU A 352 9.69 -30.56 -1.61
C LEU A 352 9.97 -31.55 -0.49
N LYS A 353 9.40 -31.33 0.71
CA LYS A 353 9.48 -32.28 1.83
C LYS A 353 8.87 -33.63 1.47
N LYS A 354 7.76 -33.67 0.71
CA LYS A 354 7.14 -34.91 0.23
C LYS A 354 8.05 -35.69 -0.73
N THR A 355 8.85 -34.99 -1.50
CA THR A 355 9.80 -35.60 -2.45
C THR A 355 11.17 -35.91 -1.84
N LYS A 356 11.33 -35.68 -0.52
CA LYS A 356 12.56 -35.94 0.25
C LYS A 356 13.81 -35.18 -0.24
N VAL A 357 13.64 -34.04 -0.89
CA VAL A 357 14.75 -33.14 -1.26
C VAL A 357 15.11 -32.27 -0.05
N PRO A 358 16.35 -32.35 0.48
CA PRO A 358 16.80 -31.44 1.53
C PRO A 358 16.80 -30.00 1.04
N HIS A 359 16.23 -29.10 1.82
CA HIS A 359 16.16 -27.69 1.45
C HIS A 359 16.14 -26.79 2.68
N ASN A 360 16.57 -25.54 2.49
CA ASN A 360 16.49 -24.47 3.46
C ASN A 360 15.45 -23.44 3.00
N VAL A 361 14.77 -22.79 3.95
CA VAL A 361 13.78 -21.74 3.67
C VAL A 361 14.22 -20.45 4.33
N LEU A 362 14.24 -19.39 3.54
CA LEU A 362 14.51 -18.01 3.96
C LEU A 362 13.28 -17.15 3.69
N ASN A 363 12.56 -16.84 4.73
CA ASN A 363 11.42 -15.95 4.66
C ASN A 363 11.33 -15.10 5.93
N ALA A 364 10.36 -14.19 5.99
CA ALA A 364 10.14 -13.29 7.11
C ALA A 364 10.07 -13.98 8.50
N LYS A 365 9.67 -15.25 8.55
CA LYS A 365 9.59 -16.03 9.80
C LYS A 365 10.95 -16.54 10.29
N GLN A 366 11.96 -16.63 9.43
CA GLN A 366 13.25 -17.30 9.73
C GLN A 366 14.48 -16.42 9.47
N HIS A 367 14.35 -15.10 9.53
CA HIS A 367 15.43 -14.16 9.21
C HIS A 367 16.66 -14.23 10.14
N GLN A 368 16.53 -14.76 11.35
CA GLN A 368 17.67 -14.82 12.32
C GLN A 368 18.85 -15.69 11.87
N ARG A 369 18.62 -16.65 10.94
CA ARG A 369 19.65 -17.55 10.41
C ARG A 369 20.01 -17.25 8.94
N GLU A 370 19.60 -16.12 8.46
CA GLU A 370 19.71 -15.73 7.05
C GLU A 370 21.15 -15.84 6.52
N ALA A 371 22.10 -15.22 7.22
CA ALA A 371 23.50 -15.22 6.80
C ALA A 371 24.10 -16.64 6.70
N GLU A 372 23.80 -17.51 7.67
CA GLU A 372 24.30 -18.90 7.70
C GLU A 372 23.73 -19.71 6.51
N ILE A 373 22.44 -19.55 6.22
CA ILE A 373 21.77 -20.28 5.13
C ILE A 373 22.30 -19.81 3.78
N ILE A 374 22.44 -18.48 3.58
CA ILE A 374 22.96 -17.92 2.33
C ILE A 374 24.41 -18.34 2.08
N GLN A 375 25.24 -18.40 3.12
CA GLN A 375 26.61 -18.86 2.98
C GLN A 375 26.72 -20.30 2.46
N ARG A 376 25.71 -21.14 2.77
CA ARG A 376 25.66 -22.54 2.32
C ARG A 376 24.92 -22.70 0.97
N ALA A 377 24.21 -21.68 0.51
CA ALA A 377 23.37 -21.77 -0.69
C ALA A 377 24.16 -22.08 -1.98
N GLY A 378 25.46 -21.78 -2.01
CA GLY A 378 26.34 -22.04 -3.15
C GLY A 378 27.03 -23.42 -3.13
N GLN A 379 26.77 -24.27 -2.14
CA GLN A 379 27.38 -25.59 -2.03
C GLN A 379 26.66 -26.60 -2.95
N LYS A 380 27.38 -27.67 -3.32
CA LYS A 380 26.85 -28.75 -4.16
C LYS A 380 25.51 -29.27 -3.67
N SER A 381 24.56 -29.45 -4.59
CA SER A 381 23.21 -29.92 -4.34
C SER A 381 22.44 -29.11 -3.28
N SER A 382 22.83 -27.88 -2.97
CA SER A 382 22.08 -27.03 -2.04
C SER A 382 20.81 -26.53 -2.70
N VAL A 383 19.68 -26.66 -2.00
CA VAL A 383 18.38 -26.07 -2.41
C VAL A 383 17.97 -25.06 -1.37
N THR A 384 17.85 -23.82 -1.78
CA THR A 384 17.43 -22.71 -0.92
C THR A 384 16.20 -22.02 -1.50
N ILE A 385 15.13 -21.95 -0.74
CA ILE A 385 13.91 -21.21 -1.09
C ILE A 385 13.99 -19.87 -0.36
N SER A 386 13.86 -18.78 -1.11
CA SER A 386 13.98 -17.42 -0.56
C SER A 386 12.81 -16.56 -1.04
N THR A 387 12.19 -15.81 -0.13
CA THR A 387 11.29 -14.73 -0.52
C THR A 387 12.11 -13.53 -0.99
N ASN A 388 11.65 -12.87 -2.04
CA ASN A 388 12.20 -11.66 -2.67
C ASN A 388 13.69 -11.38 -2.37
N MET A 389 13.93 -10.49 -1.41
CA MET A 389 15.24 -9.91 -1.13
C MET A 389 15.97 -10.54 0.06
N ALA A 390 15.50 -11.68 0.58
CA ALA A 390 16.20 -12.35 1.66
C ALA A 390 17.64 -12.65 1.24
N GLY A 391 18.60 -12.34 2.10
CA GLY A 391 20.03 -12.43 1.81
C GLY A 391 20.61 -11.29 0.95
N ARG A 392 19.90 -10.18 0.76
CA ARG A 392 20.45 -9.00 0.07
C ARG A 392 21.70 -8.50 0.80
N GLY A 393 22.71 -8.07 0.04
CA GLY A 393 24.01 -7.66 0.60
C GLY A 393 24.96 -8.82 0.94
N THR A 394 24.50 -10.08 0.93
CA THR A 394 25.33 -11.26 1.21
C THR A 394 25.68 -11.99 -0.08
N ASP A 395 26.96 -12.30 -0.29
CA ASP A 395 27.43 -13.01 -1.46
C ASP A 395 27.26 -14.54 -1.32
N ILE A 396 26.80 -15.18 -2.39
CA ILE A 396 26.69 -16.64 -2.50
C ILE A 396 27.97 -17.18 -3.14
N LYS A 397 28.88 -17.68 -2.33
CA LYS A 397 30.15 -18.26 -2.82
C LYS A 397 29.93 -19.68 -3.29
N LEU A 398 30.32 -19.95 -4.53
CA LEU A 398 30.25 -21.29 -5.13
C LEU A 398 31.51 -22.10 -4.79
N ASP A 399 31.33 -23.34 -4.38
CA ASP A 399 32.43 -24.31 -4.34
C ASP A 399 32.84 -24.78 -5.75
N GLN A 400 33.95 -25.47 -5.90
CA GLN A 400 34.47 -25.89 -7.20
C GLN A 400 33.56 -26.93 -7.87
N GLU A 401 32.91 -27.78 -7.08
CA GLU A 401 31.97 -28.79 -7.59
C GLU A 401 30.71 -28.16 -8.16
N SER A 402 30.20 -27.15 -7.49
CA SER A 402 29.04 -26.34 -7.95
C SER A 402 29.37 -25.59 -9.27
N LYS A 403 30.58 -25.02 -9.38
CA LYS A 403 31.01 -24.37 -10.62
C LYS A 403 31.07 -25.37 -11.78
N ASN A 404 31.59 -26.56 -11.53
CA ASN A 404 31.66 -27.62 -12.53
C ASN A 404 30.29 -28.17 -12.93
N SER A 405 29.30 -28.11 -12.05
CA SER A 405 27.91 -28.55 -12.29
C SER A 405 27.06 -27.49 -13.00
N GLY A 406 27.62 -26.35 -13.40
CA GLY A 406 26.93 -25.28 -14.15
C GLY A 406 26.65 -24.02 -13.30
N GLY A 407 27.18 -23.96 -12.08
CA GLY A 407 27.02 -22.80 -11.18
C GLY A 407 25.65 -22.72 -10.52
N LEU A 408 25.33 -21.56 -9.92
CA LEU A 408 24.07 -21.35 -9.25
C LEU A 408 22.92 -21.24 -10.25
N PHE A 409 21.88 -22.06 -10.04
CA PHE A 409 20.65 -22.00 -10.81
C PHE A 409 19.61 -21.13 -10.06
N ILE A 410 19.08 -20.12 -10.71
CA ILE A 410 18.00 -19.27 -10.20
C ILE A 410 16.68 -19.73 -10.79
N LEU A 411 15.74 -20.11 -9.93
CA LEU A 411 14.37 -20.48 -10.29
C LEU A 411 13.40 -19.47 -9.67
N GLY A 412 12.88 -18.54 -10.46
CA GLY A 412 11.81 -17.64 -10.01
C GLY A 412 10.45 -18.33 -10.12
N THR A 413 9.61 -18.29 -9.09
CA THR A 413 8.26 -18.87 -9.12
C THR A 413 7.17 -17.87 -9.51
N GLY A 414 7.55 -16.63 -9.78
CA GLY A 414 6.67 -15.54 -10.20
C GLY A 414 7.49 -14.33 -10.62
N ARG A 415 6.91 -13.46 -11.44
CA ARG A 415 7.47 -12.14 -11.71
C ARG A 415 7.00 -11.17 -10.62
N HIS A 416 7.94 -10.37 -10.14
CA HIS A 416 7.66 -9.32 -9.18
C HIS A 416 6.99 -8.12 -9.86
N GLU A 417 6.48 -7.20 -9.07
CA GLU A 417 5.86 -5.96 -9.55
C GLU A 417 6.84 -5.05 -10.31
N SER A 418 8.13 -5.11 -9.96
CA SER A 418 9.21 -4.35 -10.60
C SER A 418 10.20 -5.28 -11.30
N ARG A 419 10.56 -4.92 -12.54
CA ARG A 419 11.61 -5.61 -13.33
C ARG A 419 12.96 -5.62 -12.61
N ARG A 420 13.22 -4.58 -11.84
CA ARG A 420 14.42 -4.42 -11.05
C ARG A 420 14.60 -5.54 -10.03
N ILE A 421 13.54 -5.95 -9.33
CA ILE A 421 13.57 -7.05 -8.37
C ILE A 421 13.90 -8.38 -9.07
N ASP A 422 13.34 -8.62 -10.24
CA ASP A 422 13.67 -9.79 -11.05
C ASP A 422 15.14 -9.80 -11.48
N LEU A 423 15.69 -8.64 -11.86
CA LEU A 423 17.11 -8.50 -12.20
C LEU A 423 18.01 -8.73 -10.98
N GLN A 424 17.63 -8.26 -9.79
CA GLN A 424 18.36 -8.53 -8.56
C GLN A 424 18.38 -10.02 -8.21
N LEU A 425 17.24 -10.72 -8.41
CA LEU A 425 17.18 -12.18 -8.22
C LEU A 425 18.11 -12.89 -9.21
N ARG A 426 18.05 -12.57 -10.49
CA ARG A 426 18.98 -13.10 -11.52
C ARG A 426 20.43 -12.80 -11.18
N GLY A 427 20.70 -11.58 -10.68
CA GLY A 427 22.04 -11.12 -10.30
C GLY A 427 22.68 -11.86 -9.11
N ARG A 428 21.95 -12.77 -8.47
CA ARG A 428 22.52 -13.68 -7.46
C ARG A 428 23.44 -14.75 -8.09
N ALA A 429 23.25 -15.09 -9.36
CA ALA A 429 24.08 -16.03 -10.12
C ALA A 429 24.94 -15.31 -11.15
N GLY A 430 26.02 -15.94 -11.58
CA GLY A 430 26.91 -15.44 -12.63
C GLY A 430 27.80 -14.29 -12.18
N ARG A 431 28.11 -14.19 -10.89
CA ARG A 431 28.99 -13.16 -10.32
C ARG A 431 30.45 -13.44 -10.66
N GLN A 432 31.21 -12.39 -10.95
CA GLN A 432 32.67 -12.45 -11.21
C GLN A 432 33.08 -13.50 -12.24
N GLY A 433 32.26 -13.70 -13.30
CA GLY A 433 32.50 -14.65 -14.36
C GLY A 433 32.21 -16.11 -14.00
N ASP A 434 31.58 -16.37 -12.85
CA ASP A 434 31.12 -17.72 -12.53
C ASP A 434 29.96 -18.15 -13.44
N PRO A 435 29.87 -19.45 -13.78
CA PRO A 435 28.73 -19.97 -14.53
C PRO A 435 27.43 -19.83 -13.70
N GLY A 436 26.32 -19.77 -14.39
CA GLY A 436 25.01 -19.69 -13.78
C GLY A 436 23.88 -19.73 -14.80
N GLN A 437 22.68 -19.96 -14.35
CA GLN A 437 21.49 -20.00 -15.19
C GLN A 437 20.29 -19.43 -14.42
N SER A 438 19.36 -18.81 -15.14
CA SER A 438 18.12 -18.33 -14.54
C SER A 438 16.92 -18.63 -15.42
N VAL A 439 15.78 -18.93 -14.79
CA VAL A 439 14.48 -19.11 -15.45
C VAL A 439 13.35 -18.71 -14.51
N PHE A 440 12.27 -18.17 -15.06
CA PHE A 440 11.04 -17.89 -14.30
C PHE A 440 9.93 -18.84 -14.72
N TYR A 441 9.28 -19.45 -13.73
CA TYR A 441 8.09 -20.28 -13.89
C TYR A 441 6.87 -19.49 -13.40
N LEU A 442 5.94 -19.25 -14.30
CA LEU A 442 4.80 -18.36 -14.10
C LEU A 442 3.50 -19.11 -14.24
N SER A 443 2.46 -18.62 -13.60
CA SER A 443 1.10 -19.09 -13.81
C SER A 443 0.18 -17.93 -14.19
N LEU A 444 -0.85 -18.23 -14.98
CA LEU A 444 -1.90 -17.24 -15.26
C LEU A 444 -2.74 -16.87 -14.03
N GLU A 445 -2.62 -17.65 -12.98
CA GLU A 445 -3.25 -17.39 -11.68
C GLU A 445 -2.39 -16.51 -10.76
N ASP A 446 -1.15 -16.18 -11.16
CA ASP A 446 -0.28 -15.27 -10.40
C ASP A 446 -0.87 -13.85 -10.42
N ASP A 447 -0.73 -13.11 -9.31
CA ASP A 447 -1.41 -11.83 -9.12
C ASP A 447 -1.05 -10.79 -10.19
N LEU A 448 0.22 -10.68 -10.58
CA LEU A 448 0.63 -9.81 -11.67
C LEU A 448 -0.09 -10.14 -12.99
N MET A 449 -0.27 -11.43 -13.27
CA MET A 449 -0.96 -11.90 -14.48
C MET A 449 -2.47 -11.70 -14.38
N ARG A 450 -3.03 -11.82 -13.18
CA ARG A 450 -4.45 -11.67 -12.91
C ARG A 450 -4.89 -10.22 -12.96
N LEU A 451 -4.15 -9.32 -12.31
CA LEU A 451 -4.52 -7.91 -12.15
C LEU A 451 -4.10 -7.04 -13.36
N PHE A 452 -2.93 -7.30 -13.90
CA PHE A 452 -2.32 -6.46 -14.94
C PHE A 452 -2.04 -7.21 -16.24
N GLY A 453 -2.28 -8.54 -16.27
CA GLY A 453 -2.17 -9.38 -17.46
C GLY A 453 -3.17 -8.90 -18.51
N SER A 454 -2.65 -8.40 -19.63
CA SER A 454 -3.47 -7.79 -20.66
C SER A 454 -4.38 -8.83 -21.32
N GLU A 455 -5.56 -8.39 -21.80
CA GLU A 455 -6.42 -9.11 -22.72
C GLU A 455 -5.66 -9.76 -23.90
N ARG A 456 -4.48 -9.24 -24.22
CA ARG A 456 -3.62 -9.77 -25.27
C ARG A 456 -3.04 -11.15 -24.93
N ILE A 457 -2.70 -11.40 -23.66
CA ILE A 457 -2.20 -12.72 -23.22
C ILE A 457 -3.34 -13.73 -23.32
N ALA A 458 -4.53 -13.38 -22.85
CA ALA A 458 -5.70 -14.22 -23.00
C ALA A 458 -6.02 -14.52 -24.47
N LYS A 459 -6.01 -13.51 -25.35
CA LYS A 459 -6.24 -13.68 -26.80
C LYS A 459 -5.17 -14.55 -27.49
N VAL A 460 -3.92 -14.43 -27.11
CA VAL A 460 -2.84 -15.27 -27.65
C VAL A 460 -3.04 -16.72 -27.24
N MET A 461 -3.42 -16.96 -25.99
CA MET A 461 -3.66 -18.30 -25.47
C MET A 461 -4.89 -18.96 -26.11
N ASP A 462 -5.97 -18.20 -26.26
CA ASP A 462 -7.19 -18.68 -26.95
C ASP A 462 -6.90 -19.11 -28.40
N ARG A 463 -6.02 -18.37 -29.10
CA ARG A 463 -5.59 -18.71 -30.47
C ARG A 463 -4.67 -19.92 -30.54
N MET A 464 -3.88 -20.17 -29.49
CA MET A 464 -2.89 -21.27 -29.49
C MET A 464 -3.50 -22.62 -29.08
N GLY A 465 -4.75 -22.66 -28.61
CA GLY A 465 -5.47 -23.90 -28.29
C GLY A 465 -4.77 -24.80 -27.27
N ILE A 466 -4.13 -24.20 -26.25
CA ILE A 466 -3.21 -24.88 -25.34
C ILE A 466 -3.94 -25.91 -24.48
N LYS A 467 -3.45 -27.13 -24.50
CA LYS A 467 -3.96 -28.23 -23.68
C LYS A 467 -3.44 -28.13 -22.22
N ASP A 468 -4.15 -28.76 -21.29
CA ASP A 468 -3.71 -28.83 -19.90
C ASP A 468 -2.34 -29.53 -19.83
N GLY A 469 -1.38 -28.90 -19.13
CA GLY A 469 -0.01 -29.41 -18.98
C GLY A 469 1.00 -28.93 -20.04
N GLU A 470 0.58 -28.20 -21.08
CA GLU A 470 1.50 -27.60 -22.04
C GLU A 470 2.14 -26.31 -21.51
N VAL A 471 3.47 -26.22 -21.65
CA VAL A 471 4.26 -25.03 -21.29
C VAL A 471 4.26 -24.05 -22.45
N ILE A 472 3.99 -22.80 -22.12
CA ILE A 472 4.08 -21.73 -23.11
C ILE A 472 5.44 -21.05 -22.98
N THR A 473 6.27 -21.23 -23.98
CA THR A 473 7.51 -20.47 -24.15
C THR A 473 7.38 -19.62 -25.41
N HIS A 474 7.03 -18.35 -25.25
CA HIS A 474 6.89 -17.47 -26.41
C HIS A 474 7.28 -16.04 -26.05
N SER A 475 8.23 -15.48 -26.79
CA SER A 475 8.76 -14.12 -26.56
C SER A 475 7.69 -13.01 -26.53
N MET A 476 6.56 -13.18 -27.25
CA MET A 476 5.44 -12.24 -27.19
C MET A 476 4.76 -12.20 -25.81
N VAL A 477 4.71 -13.34 -25.11
CA VAL A 477 4.09 -13.41 -23.78
C VAL A 477 5.02 -12.76 -22.76
N THR A 478 6.32 -13.07 -22.80
CA THR A 478 7.34 -12.39 -21.96
C THR A 478 7.28 -10.87 -22.13
N LYS A 479 7.20 -10.37 -23.39
CA LYS A 479 7.04 -8.93 -23.66
C LYS A 479 5.72 -8.36 -23.12
N SER A 480 4.67 -9.15 -23.04
CA SER A 480 3.39 -8.72 -22.46
C SER A 480 3.47 -8.61 -20.94
N ILE A 481 4.21 -9.51 -20.30
CA ILE A 481 4.48 -9.47 -18.86
C ILE A 481 5.32 -8.23 -18.52
N GLU A 482 6.39 -7.97 -19.28
CA GLU A 482 7.20 -6.76 -19.11
C GLU A 482 6.36 -5.46 -19.24
N ARG A 483 5.40 -5.44 -20.15
CA ARG A 483 4.47 -4.29 -20.26
C ARG A 483 3.54 -4.17 -19.06
N ALA A 484 3.11 -5.31 -18.50
CA ALA A 484 2.33 -5.32 -17.26
C ALA A 484 3.17 -4.76 -16.11
N GLN A 485 4.42 -5.22 -15.94
CA GLN A 485 5.34 -4.69 -14.92
C GLN A 485 5.57 -3.18 -15.09
N LYS A 486 5.81 -2.69 -16.32
CA LYS A 486 5.95 -1.25 -16.59
C LYS A 486 4.71 -0.44 -16.17
N LYS A 487 3.51 -0.98 -16.31
CA LYS A 487 2.29 -0.31 -15.83
C LYS A 487 2.23 -0.24 -14.31
N VAL A 488 2.65 -1.31 -13.63
CA VAL A 488 2.71 -1.34 -12.16
C VAL A 488 3.79 -0.37 -11.67
N GLU A 489 4.99 -0.41 -12.27
CA GLU A 489 6.09 0.54 -11.99
C GLU A 489 5.61 2.00 -12.13
N ALA A 490 4.94 2.34 -13.23
CA ALA A 490 4.41 3.67 -13.45
C ALA A 490 3.34 4.08 -12.42
N ARG A 491 2.45 3.15 -12.03
CA ARG A 491 1.47 3.40 -10.96
C ARG A 491 2.17 3.66 -9.63
N ASN A 492 3.14 2.82 -9.28
CA ASN A 492 3.88 2.94 -8.04
C ASN A 492 4.70 4.24 -7.99
N PHE A 493 5.30 4.64 -9.13
CA PHE A 493 5.94 5.95 -9.27
C PHE A 493 4.94 7.09 -9.03
N SER A 494 3.74 7.02 -9.64
CA SER A 494 2.70 8.05 -9.42
C SER A 494 2.30 8.16 -7.94
N ILE A 495 2.17 7.04 -7.24
CA ILE A 495 1.87 7.04 -5.80
C ILE A 495 2.99 7.73 -5.01
N ARG A 496 4.27 7.39 -5.27
CA ARG A 496 5.41 8.03 -4.61
C ARG A 496 5.48 9.52 -4.89
N LYS A 497 5.18 9.92 -6.13
CA LYS A 497 5.14 11.33 -6.53
C LYS A 497 4.05 12.10 -5.79
N HIS A 498 2.85 11.55 -5.69
CA HIS A 498 1.77 12.18 -4.92
C HIS A 498 2.09 12.32 -3.43
N LEU A 499 2.70 11.29 -2.83
CA LEU A 499 3.16 11.37 -1.44
C LEU A 499 4.16 12.53 -1.26
N LEU A 500 5.08 12.68 -2.20
CA LEU A 500 6.05 13.78 -2.17
C LEU A 500 5.36 15.13 -2.34
N GLU A 501 4.43 15.28 -3.28
CA GLU A 501 3.69 16.53 -3.52
C GLU A 501 2.93 16.98 -2.25
N TYR A 502 2.34 16.05 -1.51
CA TYR A 502 1.71 16.36 -0.22
C TYR A 502 2.73 16.77 0.85
N ASP A 503 3.85 16.04 0.96
CA ASP A 503 4.87 16.33 1.97
C ASP A 503 5.67 17.60 1.64
N ASP A 504 5.76 18.01 0.37
CA ASP A 504 6.43 19.27 -0.03
C ASP A 504 5.74 20.50 0.60
N VAL A 505 4.42 20.49 0.73
CA VAL A 505 3.68 21.55 1.44
C VAL A 505 4.05 21.55 2.92
N MET A 506 4.03 20.39 3.56
CA MET A 506 4.43 20.24 4.96
C MET A 506 5.91 20.55 5.16
N ASN A 507 6.75 20.23 4.18
CA ASN A 507 8.19 20.50 4.24
C ASN A 507 8.48 22.00 4.17
N SER A 508 7.77 22.74 3.36
CA SER A 508 7.88 24.22 3.31
C SER A 508 7.51 24.85 4.65
N GLN A 509 6.47 24.36 5.31
CA GLN A 509 6.12 24.81 6.66
C GLN A 509 7.22 24.43 7.69
N ARG A 510 7.74 23.21 7.58
CA ARG A 510 8.83 22.71 8.44
C ARG A 510 10.09 23.57 8.29
N GLU A 511 10.50 23.87 7.08
CA GLU A 511 11.66 24.71 6.78
C GLU A 511 11.49 26.11 7.40
N LEU A 512 10.33 26.75 7.23
CA LEU A 512 10.05 28.06 7.83
C LEU A 512 10.14 28.02 9.36
N VAL A 513 9.55 27.01 10.00
CA VAL A 513 9.61 26.87 11.46
C VAL A 513 11.03 26.62 11.95
N TYR A 514 11.79 25.75 11.26
CA TYR A 514 13.19 25.48 11.62
C TYR A 514 14.11 26.64 11.33
N GLU A 515 13.88 27.43 10.30
CA GLU A 515 14.63 28.65 10.02
C GLU A 515 14.45 29.67 11.15
N ARG A 516 13.20 29.95 11.54
CA ARG A 516 12.89 30.82 12.69
C ARG A 516 13.52 30.28 14.00
N ARG A 517 13.38 28.96 14.26
CA ARG A 517 13.98 28.31 15.42
C ARG A 517 15.50 28.41 15.44
N ASN A 518 16.16 28.13 14.32
CA ASN A 518 17.60 28.19 14.22
C ASN A 518 18.12 29.64 14.37
N TYR A 519 17.39 30.61 13.80
CA TYR A 519 17.69 32.02 14.01
C TYR A 519 17.67 32.36 15.51
N ALA A 520 16.60 31.99 16.21
CA ALA A 520 16.48 32.22 17.66
C ALA A 520 17.55 31.51 18.50
N LEU A 521 18.03 30.32 18.07
CA LEU A 521 19.05 29.55 18.81
C LEU A 521 20.48 30.05 18.60
N HIS A 522 20.77 30.66 17.45
CA HIS A 522 22.15 31.00 17.07
C HIS A 522 22.44 32.50 17.08
N ASN A 523 21.43 33.35 17.28
CA ASN A 523 21.62 34.78 17.42
C ASN A 523 21.42 35.22 18.87
N ASP A 524 22.31 36.11 19.34
CA ASP A 524 22.23 36.68 20.69
C ASP A 524 21.11 37.74 20.80
N ASP A 525 20.76 38.38 19.69
CA ASP A 525 19.66 39.34 19.58
C ASP A 525 18.55 38.78 18.71
N VAL A 526 17.38 38.62 19.29
CA VAL A 526 16.17 38.08 18.65
C VAL A 526 15.04 39.12 18.56
N THR A 527 15.36 40.39 18.84
CA THR A 527 14.38 41.48 18.88
C THR A 527 13.65 41.63 17.55
N ASP A 528 14.38 41.60 16.43
CA ASP A 528 13.77 41.71 15.08
C ASP A 528 12.82 40.53 14.78
N LEU A 529 13.19 39.33 15.22
CA LEU A 529 12.32 38.14 15.06
C LEU A 529 11.02 38.30 15.88
N PHE A 530 11.14 38.76 17.12
CA PHE A 530 9.98 38.99 17.98
C PHE A 530 9.08 40.08 17.43
N ASN A 531 9.64 41.20 17.03
CA ASN A 531 8.88 42.31 16.44
C ASN A 531 8.16 41.86 15.14
N GLY A 532 8.83 41.05 14.33
CA GLY A 532 8.21 40.46 13.14
C GLY A 532 7.01 39.57 13.46
N ILE A 533 7.11 38.71 14.46
CA ILE A 533 6.01 37.82 14.91
C ILE A 533 4.85 38.65 15.47
N ILE A 534 5.14 39.64 16.31
CA ILE A 534 4.13 40.54 16.86
C ILE A 534 3.41 41.31 15.75
N ALA A 535 4.16 41.81 14.76
CA ALA A 535 3.59 42.53 13.61
C ALA A 535 2.67 41.64 12.76
N GLU A 536 3.11 40.41 12.46
CA GLU A 536 2.30 39.44 11.71
C GLU A 536 0.98 39.13 12.42
N TYR A 537 1.04 38.85 13.74
CA TYR A 537 -0.14 38.52 14.53
C TYR A 537 -1.07 39.71 14.74
N ALA A 538 -0.51 40.90 14.94
CA ALA A 538 -1.27 42.13 15.01
C ALA A 538 -2.02 42.43 13.71
N LEU A 539 -1.37 42.24 12.55
CA LEU A 539 -2.00 42.39 11.24
C LEU A 539 -3.14 41.38 11.03
N GLU A 540 -2.98 40.14 11.47
CA GLU A 540 -4.02 39.11 11.37
C GLU A 540 -5.23 39.50 12.21
N THR A 541 -5.04 39.85 13.48
CA THR A 541 -6.10 40.32 14.38
C THR A 541 -6.82 41.56 13.84
N ILE A 542 -6.07 42.52 13.27
CA ILE A 542 -6.67 43.71 12.65
C ILE A 542 -7.51 43.33 11.42
N ASN A 543 -7.02 42.44 10.58
CA ASN A 543 -7.71 42.03 9.34
C ASN A 543 -9.01 41.27 9.62
N GLU A 544 -9.05 40.46 10.66
CA GLU A 544 -10.28 39.76 11.11
C GLU A 544 -11.38 40.76 11.49
N ASN A 545 -11.03 41.92 12.03
CA ASN A 545 -11.95 42.95 12.45
C ASN A 545 -12.26 44.00 11.35
N LEU A 546 -11.64 43.93 10.18
CA LEU A 546 -11.78 44.91 9.08
C LEU A 546 -12.89 44.61 8.07
N ASN A 547 -13.60 43.47 8.15
CA ASN A 547 -14.66 43.07 7.21
C ASN A 547 -14.31 43.25 5.72
N GLY A 548 -13.03 43.09 5.35
CA GLY A 548 -12.55 43.20 3.96
C GLY A 548 -12.29 44.64 3.49
N SER A 549 -12.23 45.63 4.37
CA SER A 549 -11.82 47.02 4.12
C SER A 549 -10.35 47.22 4.54
N ASP A 550 -9.59 48.02 3.80
CA ASP A 550 -8.21 48.38 4.16
C ASP A 550 -8.11 49.54 5.17
N SER A 551 -9.25 50.06 5.64
CA SER A 551 -9.33 51.27 6.48
C SER A 551 -9.81 50.94 7.87
N LEU A 552 -9.05 51.31 8.88
CA LEU A 552 -9.44 51.19 10.31
C LEU A 552 -10.73 51.96 10.66
N LYS A 553 -11.19 52.86 9.78
CA LYS A 553 -12.46 53.60 9.99
C LYS A 553 -13.68 52.71 9.84
N ASP A 554 -13.55 51.61 9.12
CA ASP A 554 -14.62 50.65 8.87
C ASP A 554 -14.52 49.43 9.80
N ALA A 555 -13.56 49.40 10.72
CA ALA A 555 -13.36 48.34 11.69
C ALA A 555 -14.41 48.36 12.83
N HIS A 556 -14.76 47.21 13.35
CA HIS A 556 -15.47 47.08 14.63
C HIS A 556 -14.53 47.42 15.78
N TRP A 557 -14.37 48.76 16.03
CA TRP A 557 -13.35 49.29 16.93
C TRP A 557 -13.45 48.77 18.38
N GLU A 558 -14.63 48.52 18.86
CA GLU A 558 -14.84 47.98 20.22
C GLU A 558 -14.32 46.53 20.33
N GLU A 559 -14.60 45.70 19.31
CA GLU A 559 -14.11 44.32 19.23
C GLU A 559 -12.60 44.29 19.02
N LEU A 560 -12.09 45.05 18.06
CA LEU A 560 -10.65 45.18 17.80
C LEU A 560 -9.89 45.66 19.04
N SER A 561 -10.44 46.62 19.80
CA SER A 561 -9.83 47.15 21.01
C SER A 561 -9.77 46.09 22.12
N ALA A 562 -10.82 45.28 22.23
CA ALA A 562 -10.89 44.19 23.19
C ALA A 562 -9.88 43.07 22.83
N ASP A 563 -9.78 42.69 21.55
CA ASP A 563 -8.87 41.66 21.07
C ASP A 563 -7.41 42.08 21.26
N ILE A 564 -7.06 43.32 20.96
CA ILE A 564 -5.70 43.85 21.13
C ILE A 564 -5.33 43.94 22.61
N LEU A 565 -6.27 44.36 23.45
CA LEU A 565 -6.07 44.42 24.92
C LEU A 565 -5.85 43.01 25.48
N ASP A 566 -6.67 42.05 25.07
CA ASP A 566 -6.57 40.65 25.56
C ASP A 566 -5.29 39.97 25.08
N THR A 567 -4.84 40.24 23.84
CA THR A 567 -3.68 39.58 23.21
C THR A 567 -2.37 40.24 23.61
N PHE A 568 -2.28 41.58 23.50
CA PHE A 568 -1.01 42.32 23.66
C PHE A 568 -0.95 43.09 24.99
N GLY A 569 -2.06 43.20 25.72
CA GLY A 569 -2.14 43.99 26.94
C GLY A 569 -2.16 45.51 26.70
N ILE A 570 -2.40 45.96 25.47
CA ILE A 570 -2.33 47.36 25.03
C ILE A 570 -3.76 47.90 24.85
N ASP A 571 -4.08 48.99 25.56
CA ASP A 571 -5.36 49.68 25.41
C ASP A 571 -5.34 50.71 24.28
N ILE A 572 -5.99 50.40 23.17
CA ILE A 572 -6.10 51.28 21.99
C ILE A 572 -7.41 52.08 21.94
N SER A 573 -8.30 51.99 22.95
CA SER A 573 -9.63 52.60 22.91
C SER A 573 -9.61 54.12 22.64
N SER A 574 -8.58 54.81 23.10
CA SER A 574 -8.40 56.26 22.88
C SER A 574 -7.79 56.62 21.54
N GLN A 575 -7.30 55.66 20.77
CA GLN A 575 -6.54 55.91 19.53
C GLN A 575 -7.37 55.91 18.24
N GLN A 576 -8.70 55.66 18.34
CA GLN A 576 -9.59 55.57 17.19
C GLN A 576 -9.52 56.74 16.21
N SER A 577 -9.35 57.96 16.72
CA SER A 577 -9.29 59.16 15.90
C SER A 577 -7.91 59.47 15.32
N SER A 578 -6.84 58.86 15.88
CA SER A 578 -5.46 59.13 15.48
C SER A 578 -4.91 58.14 14.49
N LEU A 579 -5.46 56.90 14.46
CA LEU A 579 -5.04 55.81 13.59
C LEU A 579 -6.02 55.61 12.43
N SER A 580 -5.50 55.58 11.20
CA SER A 580 -6.32 55.47 9.98
C SER A 580 -6.01 54.26 9.12
N LYS A 581 -4.84 53.66 9.30
CA LYS A 581 -4.35 52.48 8.53
C LYS A 581 -3.84 51.41 9.46
N SER A 582 -3.93 50.18 9.01
CA SER A 582 -3.46 48.99 9.74
C SER A 582 -2.00 49.10 10.13
N ASP A 583 -1.12 49.55 9.20
CA ASP A 583 0.31 49.70 9.47
C ASP A 583 0.59 50.63 10.65
N GLN A 584 -0.18 51.71 10.78
CA GLN A 584 -0.02 52.67 11.90
C GLN A 584 -0.39 52.07 13.25
N LEU A 585 -1.36 51.17 13.26
CA LEU A 585 -1.74 50.48 14.48
C LEU A 585 -0.72 49.40 14.86
N VAL A 586 -0.14 48.71 13.84
CA VAL A 586 0.96 47.76 14.06
C VAL A 586 2.20 48.48 14.64
N ASP A 587 2.58 49.63 14.01
CA ASP A 587 3.71 50.41 14.51
C ASP A 587 3.46 50.92 15.96
N TYR A 588 2.23 51.27 16.28
CA TYR A 588 1.86 51.68 17.62
C TYR A 588 2.00 50.51 18.61
N ILE A 589 1.50 49.32 18.24
CA ILE A 589 1.61 48.10 19.10
C ILE A 589 3.08 47.74 19.32
N LEU A 590 3.93 47.87 18.30
CA LEU A 590 5.38 47.59 18.44
C LEU A 590 6.14 48.64 19.27
N SER A 591 5.56 49.85 19.43
CA SER A 591 6.20 50.92 20.20
C SER A 591 5.86 50.91 21.70
N GLU A 592 4.76 50.31 22.06
CA GLU A 592 4.29 50.14 23.46
C GLU A 592 4.81 48.83 24.08
#